data_af000c87fc52c840fb2d73a820711caf
#
_entry.id   af000c87fc52c840fb2d73a820711caf
#
_cell.length_a   1.000
_cell.length_b   1.000
_cell.length_c   1.000
_cell.angle_alpha   90.00
_cell.angle_beta   90.00
_cell.angle_gamma   90.00
#
_symmetry.space_group_name_H-M   'P 1'
#
loop_
_entity.id
_entity.type
_entity.pdbx_description
1 polymer ?
#
loop_
_entity_poly.entity_id
_entity_poly.type
_entity_poly.pdbx_seq_one_letter_code
_entity_poly.pdbx_strand_id
1 'polypeptide(L)'
;MNALLSFVSAAFWGLVVLSILVFVHEGGHYLAARACGMRATEFFLGMPCHIKLSRKSKKRGTEFGVTPLLLGGYTRICGMEGAEDELLAPCLALVQERGRVSAADVATELGIDVERSHELLATLCDWASIEPYYDPERGEREGQRDYPETFETVRRDGQLLTEFDRGHDFTKPETTEAGSPRPIEGSADDFLKAERSRTFLGKGFLKRTVTLLAGPLVNILLSILIVTSGLCLVGTNVAKNTNIIGEVTEGGYADEAGVRPGDAIVAVDGRSVSDWKSLVTTLR
;
A
#
# COMPACT_ATOMS: atom_id res chain seq x y z
N MET A 1 -31.47 -15.80 16.61
CA MET A 1 -30.07 -16.11 16.97
C MET A 1 -29.22 -16.47 15.75
N ASN A 2 -29.73 -17.32 14.85
CA ASN A 2 -28.98 -17.76 13.66
C ASN A 2 -28.66 -16.64 12.66
N ALA A 3 -29.61 -15.71 12.39
CA ALA A 3 -29.39 -14.61 11.45
C ALA A 3 -28.29 -13.62 11.90
N LEU A 4 -28.22 -13.32 13.20
CA LEU A 4 -27.17 -12.46 13.76
C LEU A 4 -25.80 -13.13 13.68
N LEU A 5 -25.70 -14.42 13.99
CA LEU A 5 -24.45 -15.18 13.86
C LEU A 5 -23.99 -15.25 12.41
N SER A 6 -24.92 -15.48 11.47
CA SER A 6 -24.59 -15.47 10.04
C SER A 6 -24.10 -14.11 9.56
N PHE A 7 -24.73 -13.01 10.02
CA PHE A 7 -24.28 -11.65 9.70
C PHE A 7 -22.89 -11.36 10.25
N VAL A 8 -22.64 -11.68 11.53
CA VAL A 8 -21.33 -11.48 12.17
C VAL A 8 -20.25 -12.30 11.46
N SER A 9 -20.53 -13.54 11.11
CA SER A 9 -19.61 -14.40 10.36
C SER A 9 -19.31 -13.83 8.98
N ALA A 10 -20.32 -13.40 8.24
CA ALA A 10 -20.15 -12.79 6.92
C ALA A 10 -19.33 -11.49 6.99
N ALA A 11 -19.59 -10.63 7.98
CA ALA A 11 -18.83 -9.40 8.21
C ALA A 11 -17.37 -9.69 8.56
N PHE A 12 -17.12 -10.68 9.41
CA PHE A 12 -15.76 -11.09 9.77
C PHE A 12 -14.97 -11.58 8.55
N TRP A 13 -15.52 -12.51 7.78
CA TRP A 13 -14.86 -13.03 6.60
C TRP A 13 -14.71 -11.97 5.50
N GLY A 14 -15.68 -11.08 5.34
CA GLY A 14 -15.60 -9.94 4.46
C GLY A 14 -14.42 -9.01 4.82
N LEU A 15 -14.24 -8.74 6.11
CA LEU A 15 -13.11 -7.94 6.60
C LEU A 15 -11.76 -8.65 6.36
N VAL A 16 -11.68 -9.96 6.58
CA VAL A 16 -10.46 -10.74 6.30
C VAL A 16 -10.10 -10.68 4.82
N VAL A 17 -11.06 -10.90 3.93
CA VAL A 17 -10.81 -10.82 2.47
C VAL A 17 -10.38 -9.41 2.07
N LEU A 18 -11.07 -8.37 2.57
CA LEU A 18 -10.70 -6.98 2.30
C LEU A 18 -9.27 -6.69 2.76
N SER A 19 -8.89 -7.12 3.97
CA SER A 19 -7.55 -6.93 4.51
C SER A 19 -6.47 -7.60 3.64
N ILE A 20 -6.73 -8.80 3.13
CA ILE A 20 -5.81 -9.49 2.21
C ILE A 20 -5.68 -8.71 0.90
N LEU A 21 -6.79 -8.27 0.31
CA LEU A 21 -6.78 -7.50 -0.95
C LEU A 21 -6.04 -6.19 -0.78
N VAL A 22 -6.25 -5.48 0.32
CA VAL A 22 -5.53 -4.23 0.63
C VAL A 22 -4.05 -4.48 0.85
N PHE A 23 -3.68 -5.52 1.62
CA PHE A 23 -2.29 -5.87 1.85
C PHE A 23 -1.54 -6.16 0.54
N VAL A 24 -2.16 -6.92 -0.36
CA VAL A 24 -1.59 -7.25 -1.67
C VAL A 24 -1.49 -6.00 -2.55
N HIS A 25 -2.52 -5.14 -2.54
CA HIS A 25 -2.56 -3.87 -3.24
C HIS A 25 -1.41 -2.94 -2.81
N GLU A 26 -1.31 -2.67 -1.51
CA GLU A 26 -0.22 -1.85 -0.95
C GLU A 26 1.15 -2.47 -1.19
N GLY A 27 1.23 -3.81 -1.11
CA GLY A 27 2.42 -4.57 -1.46
C GLY A 27 2.87 -4.35 -2.89
N GLY A 28 1.93 -4.21 -3.83
CA GLY A 28 2.19 -3.85 -5.22
C GLY A 28 2.89 -2.49 -5.34
N HIS A 29 2.34 -1.45 -4.73
CA HIS A 29 2.93 -0.11 -4.68
C HIS A 29 4.32 -0.11 -4.06
N TYR A 30 4.45 -0.75 -2.90
CA TYR A 30 5.72 -0.87 -2.19
C TYR A 30 6.82 -1.53 -3.04
N LEU A 31 6.52 -2.70 -3.60
CA LEU A 31 7.49 -3.45 -4.39
C LEU A 31 7.89 -2.71 -5.66
N ALA A 32 6.95 -2.07 -6.34
CA ALA A 32 7.21 -1.28 -7.54
C ALA A 32 8.06 -0.04 -7.22
N ALA A 33 7.73 0.70 -6.16
CA ALA A 33 8.53 1.86 -5.71
C ALA A 33 9.97 1.45 -5.40
N ARG A 34 10.15 0.37 -4.62
CA ARG A 34 11.48 -0.17 -4.29
C ARG A 34 12.23 -0.68 -5.51
N ALA A 35 11.55 -1.31 -6.48
CA ALA A 35 12.15 -1.76 -7.73
C ALA A 35 12.60 -0.58 -8.59
N CYS A 36 11.84 0.51 -8.60
CA CYS A 36 12.17 1.75 -9.30
C CYS A 36 13.25 2.61 -8.59
N GLY A 37 13.76 2.17 -7.43
CA GLY A 37 14.76 2.89 -6.65
C GLY A 37 14.20 4.12 -5.93
N MET A 38 12.96 4.05 -5.49
CA MET A 38 12.33 5.04 -4.60
C MET A 38 12.50 4.58 -3.14
N ARG A 39 12.61 5.55 -2.23
CA ARG A 39 12.55 5.30 -0.79
C ARG A 39 11.09 5.05 -0.38
N ALA A 40 10.88 4.11 0.54
CA ALA A 40 9.60 3.87 1.17
C ALA A 40 9.83 3.66 2.66
N THR A 41 9.26 4.55 3.46
CA THR A 41 9.50 4.60 4.91
C THR A 41 8.56 3.71 5.70
N GLU A 42 7.32 3.58 5.26
CA GLU A 42 6.28 2.85 5.97
C GLU A 42 5.48 1.93 5.04
N PHE A 43 5.09 0.78 5.59
CA PHE A 43 4.17 -0.17 4.97
C PHE A 43 3.27 -0.76 6.05
N PHE A 44 2.01 -0.39 6.06
CA PHE A 44 1.07 -0.79 7.11
C PHE A 44 -0.20 -1.43 6.55
N LEU A 45 -0.65 -2.48 7.21
CA LEU A 45 -2.01 -2.99 7.10
C LEU A 45 -2.88 -2.33 8.16
N GLY A 46 -3.96 -1.70 7.73
CA GLY A 46 -4.85 -0.88 8.55
C GLY A 46 -4.61 0.62 8.36
N MET A 47 -5.60 1.41 8.73
CA MET A 47 -5.54 2.88 8.65
C MET A 47 -4.58 3.46 9.69
N PRO A 48 -3.96 4.63 9.43
CA PRO A 48 -3.10 5.29 10.40
C PRO A 48 -3.78 5.46 11.77
N CYS A 49 -3.12 4.98 12.83
CA CYS A 49 -3.65 4.99 14.19
C CYS A 49 -2.48 5.10 15.19
N HIS A 50 -2.74 5.69 16.38
CA HIS A 50 -1.75 5.78 17.46
C HIS A 50 -1.34 4.40 18.02
N ILE A 51 -2.23 3.41 17.93
CA ILE A 51 -1.94 2.04 18.33
C ILE A 51 -1.42 1.29 17.10
N LYS A 52 -0.16 0.92 17.11
CA LYS A 52 0.47 0.14 16.03
C LYS A 52 1.36 -0.96 16.59
N LEU A 53 1.36 -2.11 15.91
CA LEU A 53 2.35 -3.15 16.09
C LEU A 53 3.25 -3.14 14.87
N SER A 54 4.51 -2.74 15.06
CA SER A 54 5.41 -2.53 13.93
C SER A 54 6.82 -3.01 14.21
N ARG A 55 7.58 -3.20 13.14
CA ARG A 55 8.99 -3.55 13.16
C ARG A 55 9.72 -2.90 11.99
N LYS A 56 10.78 -2.16 12.27
CA LYS A 56 11.66 -1.57 11.28
C LYS A 56 12.61 -2.62 10.70
N SER A 57 12.70 -2.69 9.38
CA SER A 57 13.60 -3.61 8.68
C SER A 57 15.02 -3.05 8.65
N LYS A 58 15.97 -3.71 9.29
CA LYS A 58 17.40 -3.33 9.27
C LYS A 58 18.01 -3.26 7.86
N LYS A 59 17.46 -4.03 6.90
CA LYS A 59 17.98 -4.11 5.53
C LYS A 59 17.36 -3.09 4.58
N ARG A 60 16.17 -2.55 4.90
CA ARG A 60 15.39 -1.70 3.99
C ARG A 60 15.00 -0.36 4.59
N GLY A 61 15.25 -0.15 5.88
CA GLY A 61 14.80 1.01 6.64
C GLY A 61 13.28 1.06 6.86
N THR A 62 12.50 0.48 5.96
CA THR A 62 11.04 0.50 6.00
C THR A 62 10.48 -0.07 7.29
N GLU A 63 9.57 0.65 7.93
CA GLU A 63 8.77 0.18 9.05
C GLU A 63 7.57 -0.61 8.52
N PHE A 64 7.46 -1.88 8.88
CA PHE A 64 6.33 -2.76 8.55
C PHE A 64 5.46 -2.93 9.77
N GLY A 65 4.16 -2.76 9.62
CA GLY A 65 3.28 -2.86 10.76
C GLY A 65 1.82 -3.15 10.44
N VAL A 66 1.06 -3.32 11.52
CA VAL A 66 -0.39 -3.53 11.51
C VAL A 66 -1.02 -2.59 12.52
N THR A 67 -2.14 -2.01 12.18
CA THR A 67 -2.99 -1.21 13.08
C THR A 67 -4.32 -1.90 13.31
N PRO A 68 -5.04 -1.62 14.42
CA PRO A 68 -6.31 -2.27 14.72
C PRO A 68 -7.42 -1.97 13.70
N LEU A 69 -7.33 -0.86 12.96
CA LEU A 69 -8.36 -0.44 12.02
C LEU A 69 -8.11 -1.05 10.63
N LEU A 70 -8.47 -2.32 10.46
CA LEU A 70 -8.20 -3.15 9.27
C LEU A 70 -9.08 -2.81 8.04
N LEU A 71 -9.60 -1.59 7.94
CA LEU A 71 -10.45 -1.14 6.80
C LEU A 71 -9.62 -0.60 5.62
N GLY A 72 -8.30 -0.66 5.70
CA GLY A 72 -7.41 -0.12 4.68
C GLY A 72 -5.97 -0.56 4.89
N GLY A 73 -5.06 0.16 4.27
CA GLY A 73 -3.62 0.05 4.44
C GLY A 73 -2.96 1.26 3.81
N TYR A 74 -1.67 1.42 4.01
CA TYR A 74 -0.92 2.47 3.33
C TYR A 74 0.55 2.11 3.14
N THR A 75 1.10 2.67 2.09
CA THR A 75 2.53 2.63 1.79
C THR A 75 3.04 4.06 1.66
N ARG A 76 3.93 4.49 2.53
CA ARG A 76 4.53 5.81 2.46
C ARG A 76 5.77 5.79 1.57
N ILE A 77 5.60 6.29 0.34
CA ILE A 77 6.67 6.46 -0.64
C ILE A 77 7.15 7.91 -0.56
N CYS A 78 8.44 8.10 -0.39
CA CYS A 78 9.04 9.42 -0.21
C CYS A 78 8.86 10.32 -1.44
N GLY A 79 8.53 11.60 -1.21
CA GLY A 79 8.39 12.63 -2.23
C GLY A 79 7.20 12.42 -3.15
N MET A 80 6.08 11.95 -2.64
CA MET A 80 4.79 11.99 -3.33
C MET A 80 4.11 13.34 -3.18
N GLU A 81 4.40 14.05 -2.10
CA GLU A 81 3.92 15.38 -1.78
C GLU A 81 5.09 16.37 -1.77
N GLY A 82 4.78 17.66 -1.78
CA GLY A 82 5.76 18.72 -1.71
C GLY A 82 5.95 19.48 -3.03
N ALA A 83 6.25 20.76 -2.90
CA ALA A 83 6.53 21.65 -4.02
C ALA A 83 8.04 21.69 -4.31
N GLU A 84 8.38 21.96 -5.58
CA GLU A 84 9.74 22.36 -5.93
C GLU A 84 9.99 23.78 -5.40
N ASP A 85 11.04 23.97 -4.62
CA ASP A 85 11.45 25.26 -4.09
C ASP A 85 12.96 25.41 -4.27
N GLU A 86 13.40 26.58 -4.75
CA GLU A 86 14.81 26.91 -4.94
C GLU A 86 15.61 26.95 -3.63
N LEU A 87 14.93 27.11 -2.50
CA LEU A 87 15.54 27.14 -1.18
C LEU A 87 15.75 25.75 -0.56
N LEU A 88 15.28 24.67 -1.20
CA LEU A 88 15.53 23.31 -0.69
C LEU A 88 17.02 22.95 -0.66
N ALA A 89 17.78 23.37 -1.66
CA ALA A 89 19.22 23.09 -1.70
C ALA A 89 19.99 23.80 -0.59
N PRO A 90 19.87 25.12 -0.40
CA PRO A 90 20.54 25.80 0.72
C PRO A 90 19.99 25.33 2.09
N CYS A 91 18.71 25.03 2.22
CA CYS A 91 18.14 24.46 3.45
C CYS A 91 18.78 23.11 3.79
N LEU A 92 18.85 22.19 2.83
CA LEU A 92 19.49 20.88 3.02
C LEU A 92 20.97 21.02 3.34
N ALA A 93 21.70 21.95 2.68
CA ALA A 93 23.11 22.21 2.96
C ALA A 93 23.32 22.68 4.40
N LEU A 94 22.47 23.58 4.89
CA LEU A 94 22.52 24.07 6.27
C LEU A 94 22.32 22.97 7.30
N VAL A 95 21.34 22.07 7.05
CA VAL A 95 21.13 20.90 7.92
C VAL A 95 22.34 19.98 7.92
N GLN A 96 22.92 19.71 6.73
CA GLN A 96 24.10 18.85 6.62
C GLN A 96 25.34 19.46 7.29
N GLU A 97 25.51 20.79 7.22
CA GLU A 97 26.63 21.49 7.83
C GLU A 97 26.54 21.50 9.36
N ARG A 98 25.35 21.75 9.92
CA ARG A 98 25.17 21.88 11.38
C ARG A 98 24.84 20.57 12.08
N GLY A 99 24.38 19.56 11.31
CA GLY A 99 23.92 18.28 11.86
C GLY A 99 22.51 18.35 12.45
N ARG A 100 22.21 19.42 13.19
CA ARG A 100 20.89 19.69 13.80
C ARG A 100 20.57 21.17 13.69
N VAL A 101 19.33 21.50 13.30
CA VAL A 101 18.85 22.88 13.14
C VAL A 101 17.42 23.01 13.59
N SER A 102 17.05 24.19 14.10
CA SER A 102 15.64 24.54 14.31
C SER A 102 15.07 25.24 13.06
N ALA A 103 13.74 25.24 12.93
CA ALA A 103 13.07 26.00 11.87
C ALA A 103 13.37 27.50 11.97
N ALA A 104 13.55 28.05 13.19
CA ALA A 104 13.94 29.44 13.41
C ALA A 104 15.38 29.74 12.95
N ASP A 105 16.34 28.79 13.13
CA ASP A 105 17.71 28.95 12.62
C ASP A 105 17.70 29.00 11.09
N VAL A 106 16.96 28.11 10.43
CA VAL A 106 16.83 28.08 8.97
C VAL A 106 16.17 29.37 8.46
N ALA A 107 15.12 29.84 9.11
CA ALA A 107 14.43 31.10 8.78
C ALA A 107 15.40 32.29 8.83
N THR A 108 16.22 32.37 9.89
CA THR A 108 17.20 33.44 10.07
C THR A 108 18.30 33.40 9.01
N GLU A 109 18.84 32.21 8.73
CA GLU A 109 19.96 32.04 7.81
C GLU A 109 19.57 32.28 6.35
N LEU A 110 18.36 31.83 5.97
CA LEU A 110 17.84 31.98 4.61
C LEU A 110 17.06 33.29 4.38
N GLY A 111 16.82 34.07 5.45
CA GLY A 111 16.09 35.33 5.35
C GLY A 111 14.60 35.15 4.99
N ILE A 112 13.98 34.10 5.49
CA ILE A 112 12.55 33.76 5.25
C ILE A 112 11.78 33.71 6.56
N ASP A 113 10.46 33.56 6.49
CA ASP A 113 9.64 33.35 7.68
C ASP A 113 9.78 31.88 8.20
N VAL A 114 9.43 31.71 9.49
CA VAL A 114 9.56 30.39 10.17
C VAL A 114 8.60 29.36 9.58
N GLU A 115 7.41 29.77 9.13
CA GLU A 115 6.43 28.88 8.54
C GLU A 115 6.97 28.26 7.24
N ARG A 116 7.52 29.10 6.36
CA ARG A 116 8.17 28.63 5.12
C ARG A 116 9.40 27.75 5.40
N SER A 117 10.22 28.07 6.39
CA SER A 117 11.34 27.21 6.75
C SER A 117 10.89 25.85 7.23
N HIS A 118 9.78 25.77 7.97
CA HIS A 118 9.19 24.53 8.41
C HIS A 118 8.64 23.70 7.25
N GLU A 119 8.04 24.32 6.25
CA GLU A 119 7.59 23.65 5.01
C GLU A 119 8.75 23.04 4.21
N LEU A 120 9.88 23.77 4.10
CA LEU A 120 11.09 23.25 3.45
C LEU A 120 11.64 22.03 4.19
N LEU A 121 11.74 22.12 5.52
CA LEU A 121 12.21 21.02 6.37
C LEU A 121 11.27 19.82 6.32
N ALA A 122 9.95 20.04 6.36
CA ALA A 122 8.95 18.98 6.21
C ALA A 122 9.06 18.27 4.84
N THR A 123 9.31 19.03 3.77
CA THR A 123 9.55 18.46 2.43
C THR A 123 10.79 17.57 2.42
N LEU A 124 11.90 18.02 3.02
CA LEU A 124 13.13 17.22 3.11
C LEU A 124 12.96 15.98 4.01
N CYS A 125 12.11 16.05 5.04
CA CYS A 125 11.72 14.90 5.85
C CYS A 125 10.88 13.89 5.05
N ASP A 126 9.92 14.36 4.24
CA ASP A 126 9.15 13.48 3.36
C ASP A 126 10.05 12.74 2.35
N TRP A 127 11.16 13.35 1.94
CA TRP A 127 12.19 12.68 1.11
C TRP A 127 13.06 11.69 1.87
N ALA A 128 12.91 11.62 3.20
CA ALA A 128 13.82 10.90 4.11
C ALA A 128 15.30 11.32 3.89
N SER A 129 15.52 12.61 3.63
CA SER A 129 16.83 13.23 3.49
C SER A 129 17.34 13.82 4.80
N ILE A 130 16.41 14.18 5.66
CA ILE A 130 16.59 14.59 7.06
C ILE A 130 15.52 13.91 7.91
N GLU A 131 15.60 13.98 9.23
CA GLU A 131 14.60 13.46 10.15
C GLU A 131 14.22 14.48 11.22
N PRO A 132 13.00 14.39 11.79
CA PRO A 132 12.60 15.24 12.90
C PRO A 132 13.33 14.79 14.17
N TYR A 133 13.85 15.74 14.95
CA TYR A 133 14.40 15.49 16.28
C TYR A 133 13.39 15.87 17.35
N TYR A 134 12.93 14.88 18.09
CA TYR A 134 12.00 15.09 19.21
C TYR A 134 12.76 15.29 20.50
N ASP A 135 12.69 16.51 21.06
CA ASP A 135 13.36 16.87 22.30
C ASP A 135 12.51 16.46 23.52
N PRO A 136 12.96 15.45 24.31
CA PRO A 136 12.23 15.01 25.50
C PRO A 136 12.09 16.11 26.57
N GLU A 137 13.05 17.06 26.63
CA GLU A 137 13.02 18.16 27.61
C GLU A 137 11.91 19.17 27.29
N ARG A 138 11.53 19.27 26.00
CA ARG A 138 10.40 20.09 25.53
C ARG A 138 9.07 19.33 25.55
N GLY A 139 9.08 18.05 25.95
CA GLY A 139 7.90 17.19 25.98
C GLY A 139 7.46 16.67 24.61
N GLU A 140 8.31 16.82 23.61
CA GLU A 140 8.07 16.29 22.25
C GLU A 140 8.17 14.77 22.24
N ARG A 141 7.39 14.11 21.38
CA ARG A 141 7.35 12.64 21.27
C ARG A 141 7.19 12.20 19.83
N GLU A 142 7.85 11.13 19.47
CA GLU A 142 7.61 10.47 18.18
C GLU A 142 6.13 10.12 18.00
N GLY A 143 5.60 10.41 16.81
CA GLY A 143 4.21 10.16 16.46
C GLY A 143 3.23 11.24 16.93
N GLN A 144 3.70 12.38 17.43
CA GLN A 144 2.85 13.55 17.58
C GLN A 144 2.31 14.04 16.23
N ARG A 145 1.19 14.79 16.28
CA ARG A 145 0.49 15.22 15.06
C ARG A 145 1.30 16.17 14.20
N ASP A 146 2.01 17.10 14.86
CA ASP A 146 2.78 18.14 14.18
C ASP A 146 4.27 17.81 14.28
N TYR A 147 5.05 18.20 13.28
CA TYR A 147 6.49 18.09 13.32
C TYR A 147 7.07 18.90 14.50
N PRO A 148 8.20 18.47 15.10
CA PRO A 148 8.89 19.25 16.11
C PRO A 148 9.52 20.50 15.48
N GLU A 149 10.01 21.40 16.31
CA GLU A 149 10.72 22.59 15.83
C GLU A 149 12.12 22.30 15.30
N THR A 150 12.70 21.15 15.67
CA THR A 150 14.08 20.79 15.39
C THR A 150 14.18 19.60 14.46
N PHE A 151 15.11 19.67 13.53
CA PHE A 151 15.37 18.63 12.51
C PHE A 151 16.85 18.31 12.49
N GLU A 152 17.19 17.08 12.08
CA GLU A 152 18.56 16.63 12.07
C GLU A 152 18.90 15.78 10.83
N THR A 153 20.20 15.60 10.61
CA THR A 153 20.70 14.74 9.54
C THR A 153 20.35 13.28 9.83
N VAL A 154 19.97 12.53 8.79
CA VAL A 154 19.79 11.09 8.87
C VAL A 154 21.13 10.35 8.83
N ARG A 155 21.15 9.14 9.37
CA ARG A 155 22.31 8.26 9.28
C ARG A 155 22.66 7.96 7.81
N ARG A 156 23.96 8.10 7.45
CA ARG A 156 24.45 7.83 6.08
C ARG A 156 25.72 6.99 6.10
N ASP A 157 25.85 6.12 5.10
CA ASP A 157 27.09 5.38 4.87
C ASP A 157 28.12 6.22 4.07
N GLY A 158 29.30 5.64 3.81
CA GLY A 158 30.36 6.29 3.05
C GLY A 158 29.98 6.70 1.61
N GLN A 159 28.90 6.16 1.05
CA GLN A 159 28.36 6.49 -0.26
C GLN A 159 27.15 7.44 -0.19
N LEU A 160 26.93 8.08 0.97
CA LEU A 160 25.80 8.96 1.23
C LEU A 160 24.43 8.29 1.14
N LEU A 161 24.39 6.96 1.22
CA LEU A 161 23.13 6.21 1.24
C LEU A 161 22.54 6.24 2.65
N THR A 162 21.21 6.39 2.71
CA THR A 162 20.43 6.27 3.95
C THR A 162 19.96 4.83 4.14
N GLU A 163 19.38 4.50 5.28
CA GLU A 163 18.81 3.17 5.55
C GLU A 163 17.71 2.74 4.58
N PHE A 164 17.06 3.72 3.91
CA PHE A 164 16.02 3.48 2.92
C PHE A 164 16.58 3.17 1.52
N ASP A 165 17.85 3.43 1.28
CA ASP A 165 18.48 3.21 -0.02
C ASP A 165 18.97 1.77 -0.15
N ARG A 166 19.02 1.24 -1.37
CA ARG A 166 19.55 -0.09 -1.61
C ARG A 166 21.08 -0.07 -1.56
N GLY A 167 21.66 -1.07 -0.92
CA GLY A 167 23.10 -1.26 -0.90
C GLY A 167 23.84 -0.44 0.16
N HIS A 168 23.10 0.23 1.06
CA HIS A 168 23.72 0.89 2.19
C HIS A 168 24.48 -0.13 3.08
N ASP A 169 25.60 0.32 3.63
CA ASP A 169 26.44 -0.48 4.52
C ASP A 169 27.00 0.40 5.65
N PHE A 170 26.31 0.38 6.77
CA PHE A 170 26.68 1.14 7.98
C PHE A 170 27.78 0.48 8.82
N THR A 171 28.38 -0.62 8.37
CA THR A 171 29.51 -1.25 9.06
C THR A 171 30.84 -0.60 8.68
N LYS A 172 30.84 0.28 7.65
CA LYS A 172 32.03 0.95 7.15
C LYS A 172 32.42 2.14 8.04
N PRO A 173 33.73 2.46 8.14
CA PRO A 173 34.22 3.52 9.03
C PRO A 173 33.79 4.93 8.64
N GLU A 174 33.37 5.16 7.38
CA GLU A 174 32.89 6.45 6.88
C GLU A 174 31.41 6.71 7.16
N THR A 175 30.78 5.86 7.96
CA THR A 175 29.39 6.03 8.38
C THR A 175 29.27 7.23 9.32
N THR A 176 28.28 8.09 9.07
CA THR A 176 27.89 9.21 9.94
C THR A 176 26.57 8.89 10.62
N GLU A 177 26.50 9.11 11.93
CA GLU A 177 25.29 8.92 12.71
C GLU A 177 24.31 10.09 12.53
N ALA A 178 23.02 9.87 12.82
CA ALA A 178 22.00 10.90 12.84
C ALA A 178 22.40 12.08 13.75
N GLY A 179 22.03 13.29 13.37
CA GLY A 179 22.39 14.52 14.08
C GLY A 179 23.86 14.94 13.98
N SER A 180 24.71 14.17 13.28
CA SER A 180 26.11 14.52 13.08
C SER A 180 26.29 15.46 11.90
N PRO A 181 27.11 16.52 12.03
CA PRO A 181 27.48 17.38 10.92
C PRO A 181 28.19 16.60 9.81
N ARG A 182 27.77 16.82 8.57
CA ARG A 182 28.42 16.29 7.38
C ARG A 182 28.32 17.30 6.26
N PRO A 183 29.23 18.29 6.20
CA PRO A 183 29.25 19.27 5.13
C PRO A 183 29.25 18.62 3.75
N ILE A 184 28.50 19.18 2.82
CA ILE A 184 28.38 18.68 1.46
C ILE A 184 29.67 18.96 0.71
N GLU A 185 30.30 17.91 0.19
CA GLU A 185 31.44 18.04 -0.71
C GLU A 185 30.93 18.38 -2.12
N GLY A 186 31.10 19.64 -2.57
CA GLY A 186 30.63 20.08 -3.88
C GLY A 186 29.39 20.96 -3.88
N SER A 187 28.54 20.82 -4.91
CA SER A 187 27.34 21.65 -5.06
C SER A 187 26.17 21.13 -4.23
N ALA A 188 25.53 22.02 -3.47
CA ALA A 188 24.29 21.71 -2.76
C ALA A 188 23.17 21.29 -3.71
N ASP A 189 23.12 21.87 -4.92
CA ASP A 189 22.15 21.51 -5.94
C ASP A 189 22.34 20.08 -6.47
N ASP A 190 23.57 19.65 -6.67
CA ASP A 190 23.87 18.28 -7.10
C ASP A 190 23.50 17.26 -6.02
N PHE A 191 23.76 17.59 -4.76
CA PHE A 191 23.36 16.76 -3.64
C PHE A 191 21.84 16.69 -3.52
N LEU A 192 21.12 17.82 -3.59
CA LEU A 192 19.67 17.86 -3.61
C LEU A 192 19.10 17.03 -4.77
N LYS A 193 19.68 17.15 -5.97
CA LYS A 193 19.27 16.37 -7.15
C LYS A 193 19.48 14.87 -6.94
N ALA A 194 20.57 14.47 -6.29
CA ALA A 194 20.80 13.08 -5.92
C ALA A 194 19.75 12.56 -4.93
N GLU A 195 19.41 13.33 -3.88
CA GLU A 195 18.36 13.00 -2.92
C GLU A 195 16.99 12.90 -3.60
N ARG A 196 16.62 13.91 -4.40
CA ARG A 196 15.39 13.94 -5.17
C ARG A 196 15.27 12.74 -6.11
N SER A 197 16.39 12.29 -6.70
CA SER A 197 16.39 11.13 -7.61
C SER A 197 15.87 9.84 -6.95
N ARG A 198 15.83 9.78 -5.62
CA ARG A 198 15.38 8.65 -4.80
C ARG A 198 13.92 8.78 -4.32
N THR A 199 13.25 9.87 -4.69
CA THR A 199 11.84 10.15 -4.39
C THR A 199 10.94 9.79 -5.55
N PHE A 200 9.62 9.76 -5.31
CA PHE A 200 8.62 9.53 -6.35
C PHE A 200 8.66 10.61 -7.45
N LEU A 201 8.60 11.89 -7.06
CA LEU A 201 8.62 13.02 -8.01
C LEU A 201 9.96 13.13 -8.77
N GLY A 202 11.06 12.64 -8.19
CA GLY A 202 12.36 12.59 -8.84
C GLY A 202 12.50 11.49 -9.91
N LYS A 203 11.49 10.62 -10.08
CA LYS A 203 11.51 9.58 -11.12
C LYS A 203 10.81 10.04 -12.39
N GLY A 204 11.25 9.50 -13.51
CA GLY A 204 10.60 9.72 -14.81
C GLY A 204 9.19 9.13 -14.86
N PHE A 205 8.39 9.63 -15.80
CA PHE A 205 6.98 9.31 -15.96
C PHE A 205 6.66 7.81 -15.89
N LEU A 206 7.37 6.95 -16.64
CA LEU A 206 7.12 5.50 -16.66
C LEU A 206 7.26 4.86 -15.28
N LYS A 207 8.31 5.21 -14.52
CA LYS A 207 8.52 4.64 -13.18
C LYS A 207 7.42 5.08 -12.20
N ARG A 208 6.97 6.32 -12.28
CA ARG A 208 5.83 6.81 -11.49
C ARG A 208 4.54 6.09 -11.85
N THR A 209 4.24 5.96 -13.15
CA THR A 209 3.06 5.25 -13.64
C THR A 209 3.06 3.78 -13.21
N VAL A 210 4.18 3.06 -13.37
CA VAL A 210 4.32 1.68 -12.89
C VAL A 210 4.06 1.58 -11.39
N THR A 211 4.60 2.50 -10.60
CA THR A 211 4.38 2.50 -9.15
C THR A 211 2.90 2.74 -8.79
N LEU A 212 2.23 3.68 -9.46
CA LEU A 212 0.80 3.98 -9.23
C LEU A 212 -0.13 2.85 -9.68
N LEU A 213 0.20 2.16 -10.76
CA LEU A 213 -0.63 1.08 -11.29
C LEU A 213 -0.35 -0.28 -10.65
N ALA A 214 0.76 -0.43 -9.93
CA ALA A 214 1.18 -1.72 -9.39
C ALA A 214 0.15 -2.32 -8.41
N GLY A 215 -0.44 -1.52 -7.54
CA GLY A 215 -1.48 -1.98 -6.61
C GLY A 215 -2.70 -2.56 -7.33
N PRO A 216 -3.41 -1.79 -8.18
CA PRO A 216 -4.52 -2.30 -8.97
C PRO A 216 -4.16 -3.52 -9.82
N LEU A 217 -3.02 -3.51 -10.51
CA LEU A 217 -2.58 -4.62 -11.36
C LEU A 217 -2.38 -5.92 -10.58
N VAL A 218 -1.77 -5.86 -9.40
CA VAL A 218 -1.57 -7.05 -8.56
C VAL A 218 -2.91 -7.61 -8.09
N ASN A 219 -3.89 -6.78 -7.76
CA ASN A 219 -5.25 -7.23 -7.40
C ASN A 219 -5.98 -7.89 -8.59
N ILE A 220 -5.82 -7.36 -9.81
CA ILE A 220 -6.36 -7.99 -11.02
C ILE A 220 -5.73 -9.37 -11.22
N LEU A 221 -4.39 -9.48 -11.12
CA LEU A 221 -3.69 -10.75 -11.24
C LEU A 221 -4.12 -11.75 -10.16
N LEU A 222 -4.28 -11.29 -8.93
CA LEU A 222 -4.78 -12.12 -7.83
C LEU A 222 -6.20 -12.62 -8.11
N SER A 223 -7.09 -11.76 -8.62
CA SER A 223 -8.46 -12.14 -8.98
C SER A 223 -8.49 -13.19 -10.08
N ILE A 224 -7.68 -13.02 -11.12
CA ILE A 224 -7.54 -14.02 -12.19
C ILE A 224 -7.04 -15.35 -11.62
N LEU A 225 -6.02 -15.31 -10.76
CA LEU A 225 -5.46 -16.51 -10.13
C LEU A 225 -6.51 -17.25 -9.29
N ILE A 226 -7.29 -16.53 -8.46
CA ILE A 226 -8.33 -17.12 -7.60
C ILE A 226 -9.42 -17.76 -8.46
N VAL A 227 -9.95 -17.04 -9.47
CA VAL A 227 -11.00 -17.55 -10.35
C VAL A 227 -10.52 -18.78 -11.12
N THR A 228 -9.33 -18.70 -11.74
CA THR A 228 -8.77 -19.83 -12.51
C THR A 228 -8.54 -21.04 -11.60
N SER A 229 -7.97 -20.83 -10.42
CA SER A 229 -7.76 -21.93 -9.46
C SER A 229 -9.08 -22.53 -9.01
N GLY A 230 -10.09 -21.73 -8.74
CA GLY A 230 -11.45 -22.20 -8.40
C GLY A 230 -12.04 -23.05 -9.53
N LEU A 231 -11.97 -22.59 -10.78
CA LEU A 231 -12.46 -23.34 -11.94
C LEU A 231 -11.71 -24.67 -12.14
N CYS A 232 -10.39 -24.68 -11.92
CA CYS A 232 -9.57 -25.88 -12.09
C CYS A 232 -9.75 -26.91 -10.97
N LEU A 233 -9.91 -26.45 -9.71
CA LEU A 233 -9.95 -27.32 -8.53
C LEU A 233 -11.37 -27.77 -8.16
N VAL A 234 -12.34 -26.87 -8.27
CA VAL A 234 -13.74 -27.13 -7.87
C VAL A 234 -14.58 -27.50 -9.11
N GLY A 235 -14.21 -26.97 -10.27
CA GLY A 235 -14.99 -27.14 -11.50
C GLY A 235 -16.21 -26.20 -11.53
N THR A 236 -17.00 -26.35 -12.57
CA THR A 236 -18.28 -25.64 -12.73
C THR A 236 -19.40 -26.64 -13.02
N ASN A 237 -20.54 -26.44 -12.40
CA ASN A 237 -21.74 -27.17 -12.75
C ASN A 237 -22.27 -26.63 -14.09
N VAL A 238 -22.11 -27.40 -15.14
CA VAL A 238 -22.71 -27.09 -16.44
C VAL A 238 -24.03 -27.80 -16.53
N ALA A 239 -25.11 -27.04 -16.69
CA ALA A 239 -26.41 -27.62 -16.94
C ALA A 239 -26.38 -28.42 -18.25
N LYS A 240 -26.58 -29.73 -18.16
CA LYS A 240 -26.72 -30.56 -19.35
C LYS A 240 -28.05 -30.25 -20.02
N ASN A 241 -28.02 -30.11 -21.34
CA ASN A 241 -29.22 -30.03 -22.14
C ASN A 241 -29.83 -31.45 -22.24
N THR A 242 -30.64 -31.82 -21.23
CA THR A 242 -31.26 -33.14 -21.09
C THR A 242 -32.70 -32.96 -20.70
N ASN A 243 -33.57 -33.96 -20.98
CA ASN A 243 -34.94 -34.02 -20.54
C ASN A 243 -35.11 -34.70 -19.18
N ILE A 244 -34.02 -34.95 -18.44
CA ILE A 244 -34.02 -35.56 -17.12
C ILE A 244 -34.17 -34.43 -16.05
N ILE A 245 -35.10 -34.60 -15.14
CA ILE A 245 -35.31 -33.69 -14.03
C ILE A 245 -34.16 -33.82 -13.03
N GLY A 246 -33.46 -32.72 -12.75
CA GLY A 246 -32.36 -32.69 -11.78
C GLY A 246 -32.82 -32.48 -10.35
N GLU A 247 -33.80 -31.59 -10.17
CA GLU A 247 -34.28 -31.19 -8.86
C GLU A 247 -35.77 -30.84 -8.95
N VAL A 248 -36.53 -31.12 -7.89
CA VAL A 248 -37.95 -30.78 -7.76
C VAL A 248 -38.12 -29.98 -6.48
N THR A 249 -38.79 -28.84 -6.55
CA THR A 249 -39.06 -28.00 -5.38
C THR A 249 -40.10 -28.69 -4.52
N GLU A 250 -39.80 -28.98 -3.26
CA GLU A 250 -40.67 -29.61 -2.27
C GLU A 250 -41.95 -28.75 -2.06
N GLY A 251 -43.11 -29.36 -2.13
CA GLY A 251 -44.38 -28.67 -2.06
C GLY A 251 -44.78 -27.86 -3.30
N GLY A 252 -44.06 -27.99 -4.41
CA GLY A 252 -44.38 -27.34 -5.69
C GLY A 252 -45.29 -28.23 -6.55
N TYR A 253 -45.91 -27.67 -7.60
CA TYR A 253 -46.84 -28.40 -8.51
C TYR A 253 -46.23 -29.67 -9.12
N ALA A 254 -44.94 -29.69 -9.39
CA ALA A 254 -44.28 -30.89 -9.91
C ALA A 254 -44.18 -32.00 -8.85
N ASP A 255 -43.88 -31.63 -7.61
CA ASP A 255 -43.82 -32.54 -6.48
C ASP A 255 -45.22 -33.10 -6.16
N GLU A 256 -46.27 -32.25 -6.13
CA GLU A 256 -47.67 -32.64 -5.96
C GLU A 256 -48.14 -33.57 -7.09
N ALA A 257 -47.63 -33.37 -8.30
CA ALA A 257 -47.90 -34.26 -9.45
C ALA A 257 -47.10 -35.58 -9.43
N GLY A 258 -46.24 -35.77 -8.43
CA GLY A 258 -45.47 -36.98 -8.25
C GLY A 258 -44.16 -37.05 -9.07
N VAL A 259 -43.73 -35.95 -9.69
CA VAL A 259 -42.44 -35.87 -10.42
C VAL A 259 -41.29 -35.94 -9.43
N ARG A 260 -40.26 -36.72 -9.75
CA ARG A 260 -39.08 -36.93 -8.92
C ARG A 260 -37.78 -36.58 -9.63
N PRO A 261 -36.75 -36.20 -8.91
CA PRO A 261 -35.38 -36.10 -9.47
C PRO A 261 -34.99 -37.42 -10.14
N GLY A 262 -34.49 -37.36 -11.37
CA GLY A 262 -34.14 -38.51 -12.19
C GLY A 262 -35.22 -38.91 -13.19
N ASP A 263 -36.43 -38.41 -13.11
CA ASP A 263 -37.48 -38.67 -14.12
C ASP A 263 -37.13 -37.98 -15.44
N ALA A 264 -37.50 -38.65 -16.56
CA ALA A 264 -37.30 -38.11 -17.90
C ALA A 264 -38.65 -37.67 -18.50
N ILE A 265 -38.74 -36.42 -18.96
CA ILE A 265 -39.88 -35.92 -19.70
C ILE A 265 -39.70 -36.32 -21.17
N VAL A 266 -40.50 -37.27 -21.61
CA VAL A 266 -40.39 -37.83 -22.98
C VAL A 266 -41.37 -37.20 -23.96
N ALA A 267 -42.48 -36.61 -23.47
CA ALA A 267 -43.45 -35.90 -24.29
C ALA A 267 -44.24 -34.88 -23.49
N VAL A 268 -44.69 -33.80 -24.12
CA VAL A 268 -45.62 -32.80 -23.61
C VAL A 268 -46.76 -32.64 -24.62
N ASP A 269 -48.00 -32.82 -24.24
CA ASP A 269 -49.18 -32.76 -25.11
C ASP A 269 -49.07 -33.58 -26.40
N GLY A 270 -48.49 -34.80 -26.27
CA GLY A 270 -48.27 -35.70 -27.38
C GLY A 270 -47.10 -35.37 -28.30
N ARG A 271 -46.35 -34.29 -28.04
CA ARG A 271 -45.13 -33.92 -28.76
C ARG A 271 -43.89 -34.46 -28.04
N SER A 272 -43.07 -35.22 -28.77
CA SER A 272 -41.84 -35.79 -28.20
C SER A 272 -40.83 -34.73 -27.83
N VAL A 273 -40.19 -34.88 -26.66
CA VAL A 273 -39.18 -34.02 -26.08
C VAL A 273 -37.92 -34.86 -25.84
N SER A 274 -36.79 -34.43 -26.40
CA SER A 274 -35.52 -35.13 -26.27
C SER A 274 -34.49 -34.38 -25.37
N ASP A 275 -34.73 -33.13 -25.12
CA ASP A 275 -33.80 -32.27 -24.36
C ASP A 275 -34.55 -31.08 -23.74
N TRP A 276 -33.84 -30.35 -22.86
CA TRP A 276 -34.41 -29.19 -22.17
C TRP A 276 -34.86 -28.07 -23.11
N LYS A 277 -34.11 -27.83 -24.17
CA LYS A 277 -34.43 -26.79 -25.16
C LYS A 277 -35.73 -27.09 -25.89
N SER A 278 -35.93 -28.36 -26.33
CA SER A 278 -37.18 -28.79 -26.97
C SER A 278 -38.33 -28.76 -26.01
N LEU A 279 -38.14 -29.12 -24.73
CA LEU A 279 -39.13 -29.01 -23.67
C LEU A 279 -39.63 -27.56 -23.50
N VAL A 280 -38.70 -26.60 -23.30
CA VAL A 280 -39.07 -25.18 -23.10
C VAL A 280 -39.75 -24.60 -24.35
N THR A 281 -39.36 -25.05 -25.55
CA THR A 281 -39.98 -24.59 -26.79
C THR A 281 -41.39 -25.14 -26.96
N THR A 282 -41.67 -26.36 -26.48
CA THR A 282 -42.97 -26.98 -26.56
C THR A 282 -43.97 -26.44 -25.53
N LEU A 283 -43.47 -25.94 -24.40
CA LEU A 283 -44.27 -25.30 -23.31
C LEU A 283 -44.66 -23.85 -23.60
N ARG A 284 -44.09 -23.19 -24.59
CA ARG A 284 -44.44 -21.84 -25.05
C ARG A 284 -45.50 -21.86 -26.11
#